data_0019b7d05757db6f28de659429750052
#
_entry.id   0019b7d05757db6f28de659429750052
#
_cell.length_a   1.000
_cell.length_b   1.000
_cell.length_c   1.000
_cell.angle_alpha   90.00
_cell.angle_beta   90.00
_cell.angle_gamma   90.00
#
_symmetry.space_group_name_H-M   'P 1'
#
loop_
_entity.id
_entity.type
_entity.pdbx_description
1 polymer ?
#
loop_
_entity_poly.entity_id
_entity_poly.type
_entity_poly.pdbx_seq_one_letter_code
_entity_poly.pdbx_strand_id
1 'polypeptide(L)'
;KELITKAYDNKAAIVSFPELCITGYTCNDLFLQDTLIDEAYNSLIDLKKYTGQYEGMAVVVGLPYMYMGKLYNVAAVLMNGHIIGLVPKMNIPNYAEFYERRQFKEGFKGNVSVNIDGEDVDFGGSLICQFGSSNKVKLAIEICEDLWTPAPPSIRHALNGATIIVNLSASNETIGKSAYRRELVKGQSARLVCGYIYSTAGDGESTQDIVFGAHNLICENGTVLAEAKKFTNEAVYADIDVDRICSERRRMSTFDVNVDEDMKEAYKYVTCPELKKRTLELKRYFDKAPFVPDDKKERDARCEEILDIQTYGLKKRLEHTNCKNTVIGISGGLDSTLALLVTVRAFDILNLDRKGINCITMPCFGTTDRTYNNAVKMTEKLGCTLREINIKKSVRQHFEDIGHNEDVHNVTYENGQARERTQILMDIANQTNGMVIGTGDMSELALGWATYNGDHMSMYGVNASVPKTLVRHLIRYYADTCANKELSEVLIDVLDTPVSPELLPPNEDGTIHQKTEDLVGPYELHDFFMYHMLRFGVGPEKLFRIANIAFANDYSPAVIYKWLRTFTWRFFAQQFKRSCLPDGPKVGSVAVSPRGDLRMP
;
A
#
# COMPACT_ATOMS: atom_id res chain seq x y z
N LYS A 1 -19.23 -19.60 -24.02
CA LYS A 1 -18.28 -19.42 -25.15
C LYS A 1 -18.09 -17.95 -25.47
N GLU A 2 -19.15 -17.18 -25.71
CA GLU A 2 -19.06 -15.74 -26.00
C GLU A 2 -18.29 -14.95 -24.93
N LEU A 3 -18.55 -15.21 -23.64
CA LEU A 3 -17.85 -14.55 -22.53
C LEU A 3 -16.37 -14.97 -22.45
N ILE A 4 -16.02 -16.21 -22.83
CA ILE A 4 -14.62 -16.65 -22.94
C ILE A 4 -13.90 -15.86 -24.03
N THR A 5 -14.53 -15.68 -25.21
CA THR A 5 -14.01 -14.84 -26.29
C THR A 5 -13.80 -13.41 -25.82
N LYS A 6 -14.83 -12.81 -25.23
CA LYS A 6 -14.74 -11.43 -24.69
C LYS A 6 -13.62 -11.28 -23.63
N ALA A 7 -13.44 -12.28 -22.76
CA ALA A 7 -12.35 -12.27 -21.79
C ALA A 7 -10.98 -12.29 -22.46
N TYR A 8 -10.82 -13.13 -23.48
CA TYR A 8 -9.57 -13.20 -24.25
C TYR A 8 -9.26 -11.90 -24.99
N ASP A 9 -10.27 -11.28 -25.61
CA ASP A 9 -10.15 -10.00 -26.31
C ASP A 9 -9.77 -8.87 -25.34
N ASN A 10 -10.30 -8.92 -24.11
CA ASN A 10 -9.90 -8.04 -23.00
C ASN A 10 -8.56 -8.42 -22.34
N LYS A 11 -7.83 -9.36 -22.93
CA LYS A 11 -6.49 -9.80 -22.51
C LYS A 11 -6.46 -10.43 -21.11
N ALA A 12 -7.58 -11.02 -20.67
CA ALA A 12 -7.61 -11.76 -19.41
C ALA A 12 -6.68 -12.98 -19.46
N ALA A 13 -5.93 -13.22 -18.41
CA ALA A 13 -5.10 -14.40 -18.22
C ALA A 13 -5.89 -15.53 -17.52
N ILE A 14 -6.83 -15.16 -16.67
CA ILE A 14 -7.72 -16.07 -15.94
C ILE A 14 -9.14 -15.53 -16.08
N VAL A 15 -10.09 -16.38 -16.43
CA VAL A 15 -11.52 -16.09 -16.41
C VAL A 15 -12.25 -17.12 -15.57
N SER A 16 -13.13 -16.66 -14.68
CA SER A 16 -13.92 -17.50 -13.79
C SER A 16 -15.40 -17.29 -14.02
N PHE A 17 -16.14 -18.37 -13.99
CA PHE A 17 -17.59 -18.42 -14.09
C PHE A 17 -18.22 -18.86 -12.77
N PRO A 18 -19.54 -18.67 -12.57
CA PRO A 18 -20.23 -19.08 -11.35
C PRO A 18 -20.22 -20.60 -11.09
N GLU A 19 -20.57 -20.95 -9.88
CA GLU A 19 -20.87 -22.32 -9.44
C GLU A 19 -21.94 -22.96 -10.32
N LEU A 20 -21.72 -24.22 -10.73
CA LEU A 20 -22.62 -25.00 -11.59
C LEU A 20 -23.09 -24.26 -12.88
N CYS A 21 -22.30 -23.33 -13.39
CA CYS A 21 -22.68 -22.47 -14.52
C CYS A 21 -22.96 -23.22 -15.82
N ILE A 22 -22.50 -24.49 -15.97
CA ILE A 22 -22.79 -25.30 -17.14
C ILE A 22 -24.24 -25.76 -17.18
N THR A 23 -24.83 -26.05 -16.02
CA THR A 23 -26.23 -26.50 -15.90
C THR A 23 -27.17 -25.41 -15.39
N GLY A 24 -26.64 -24.47 -14.59
CA GLY A 24 -27.35 -23.63 -13.64
C GLY A 24 -27.37 -24.29 -12.27
N TYR A 25 -27.34 -23.44 -11.22
CA TYR A 25 -27.38 -23.89 -9.83
C TYR A 25 -28.75 -24.39 -9.41
N THR A 26 -29.81 -23.78 -9.92
CA THR A 26 -31.21 -24.00 -9.50
C THR A 26 -31.91 -25.20 -10.19
N CYS A 27 -31.15 -26.16 -10.71
CA CYS A 27 -31.70 -27.37 -11.33
C CYS A 27 -32.35 -28.35 -10.31
N ASN A 28 -32.07 -28.20 -9.02
CA ASN A 28 -32.68 -29.00 -7.93
C ASN A 28 -32.60 -30.52 -8.20
N ASP A 29 -33.74 -31.26 -8.12
CA ASP A 29 -33.76 -32.71 -8.31
C ASP A 29 -33.53 -33.15 -9.78
N LEU A 30 -33.40 -32.21 -10.73
CA LEU A 30 -32.91 -32.56 -12.08
C LEU A 30 -31.46 -33.05 -12.04
N PHE A 31 -30.67 -32.66 -11.02
CA PHE A 31 -29.35 -33.24 -10.78
C PHE A 31 -29.35 -34.75 -10.50
N LEU A 32 -30.50 -35.38 -10.31
CA LEU A 32 -30.67 -36.82 -10.17
C LEU A 32 -30.98 -37.50 -11.49
N GLN A 33 -31.00 -36.73 -12.60
CA GLN A 33 -31.30 -37.25 -13.94
C GLN A 33 -29.99 -37.45 -14.74
N ASP A 34 -29.75 -38.66 -15.22
CA ASP A 34 -28.57 -39.00 -16.00
C ASP A 34 -28.42 -38.09 -17.24
N THR A 35 -29.52 -37.74 -17.91
CA THR A 35 -29.51 -36.86 -19.07
C THR A 35 -28.83 -35.50 -18.75
N LEU A 36 -29.13 -34.88 -17.60
CA LEU A 36 -28.51 -33.60 -17.22
C LEU A 36 -27.01 -33.76 -16.94
N ILE A 37 -26.63 -34.86 -16.29
CA ILE A 37 -25.23 -35.15 -15.92
C ILE A 37 -24.40 -35.45 -17.19
N ASP A 38 -24.94 -36.28 -18.10
CA ASP A 38 -24.28 -36.62 -19.36
C ASP A 38 -24.08 -35.39 -20.25
N GLU A 39 -25.10 -34.53 -20.35
CA GLU A 39 -25.02 -33.29 -21.14
C GLU A 39 -24.09 -32.24 -20.48
N ALA A 40 -24.00 -32.21 -19.17
CA ALA A 40 -23.01 -31.39 -18.47
C ALA A 40 -21.58 -31.85 -18.77
N TYR A 41 -21.34 -33.16 -18.77
CA TYR A 41 -20.07 -33.76 -19.17
C TYR A 41 -19.73 -33.45 -20.64
N ASN A 42 -20.67 -33.65 -21.57
CA ASN A 42 -20.51 -33.35 -22.99
C ASN A 42 -20.18 -31.87 -23.22
N SER A 43 -20.84 -30.99 -22.47
CA SER A 43 -20.58 -29.52 -22.47
C SER A 43 -19.19 -29.17 -21.95
N LEU A 44 -18.68 -29.87 -20.93
CA LEU A 44 -17.30 -29.73 -20.46
C LEU A 44 -16.31 -30.07 -21.57
N ILE A 45 -16.51 -31.19 -22.28
CA ILE A 45 -15.63 -31.62 -23.38
C ILE A 45 -15.68 -30.62 -24.55
N ASP A 46 -16.86 -30.08 -24.86
CA ASP A 46 -17.01 -29.06 -25.89
C ASP A 46 -16.32 -27.74 -25.49
N LEU A 47 -16.41 -27.34 -24.21
CA LEU A 47 -15.68 -26.18 -23.69
C LEU A 47 -14.17 -26.41 -23.64
N LYS A 48 -13.71 -27.62 -23.24
CA LYS A 48 -12.31 -28.03 -23.32
C LYS A 48 -11.75 -27.76 -24.72
N LYS A 49 -12.39 -28.33 -25.75
CA LYS A 49 -12.00 -28.12 -27.15
C LYS A 49 -12.03 -26.67 -27.57
N TYR A 50 -13.05 -25.92 -27.12
CA TYR A 50 -13.19 -24.49 -27.42
C TYR A 50 -12.05 -23.65 -26.85
N THR A 51 -11.52 -24.00 -25.67
CA THR A 51 -10.39 -23.28 -25.06
C THR A 51 -9.08 -23.44 -25.83
N GLY A 52 -8.97 -24.44 -26.71
CA GLY A 52 -7.78 -24.68 -27.53
C GLY A 52 -7.40 -23.52 -28.46
N GLN A 53 -8.36 -22.67 -28.84
CA GLN A 53 -8.11 -21.48 -29.66
C GLN A 53 -7.65 -20.26 -28.85
N TYR A 54 -7.66 -20.33 -27.52
CA TYR A 54 -7.34 -19.20 -26.60
C TYR A 54 -6.06 -19.47 -25.81
N GLU A 55 -4.94 -19.55 -26.52
CA GLU A 55 -3.64 -19.89 -25.95
C GLU A 55 -3.28 -18.99 -24.74
N GLY A 56 -2.85 -19.63 -23.66
CA GLY A 56 -2.33 -18.98 -22.47
C GLY A 56 -3.39 -18.25 -21.64
N MET A 57 -4.66 -18.68 -21.73
CA MET A 57 -5.74 -18.23 -20.83
C MET A 57 -6.34 -19.44 -20.10
N ALA A 58 -6.37 -19.37 -18.77
CA ALA A 58 -7.08 -20.34 -17.93
C ALA A 58 -8.55 -19.97 -17.78
N VAL A 59 -9.44 -20.97 -17.96
CA VAL A 59 -10.89 -20.82 -17.84
C VAL A 59 -11.39 -21.72 -16.73
N VAL A 60 -12.11 -21.17 -15.74
CA VAL A 60 -12.65 -21.93 -14.60
C VAL A 60 -14.17 -21.95 -14.69
N VAL A 61 -14.76 -23.14 -14.75
CA VAL A 61 -16.21 -23.36 -14.90
C VAL A 61 -16.74 -24.34 -13.87
N GLY A 62 -17.99 -24.17 -13.44
CA GLY A 62 -18.67 -25.03 -12.47
C GLY A 62 -19.60 -26.05 -13.16
N LEU A 63 -19.60 -27.31 -12.70
CA LEU A 63 -20.45 -28.37 -13.22
C LEU A 63 -20.74 -29.47 -12.17
N PRO A 64 -21.85 -30.24 -12.32
CA PRO A 64 -22.03 -31.50 -11.61
C PRO A 64 -21.12 -32.59 -12.23
N TYR A 65 -20.42 -33.37 -11.41
CA TYR A 65 -19.53 -34.42 -11.87
C TYR A 65 -19.77 -35.74 -11.10
N MET A 66 -20.00 -36.81 -11.83
CA MET A 66 -20.24 -38.13 -11.23
C MET A 66 -18.91 -38.84 -11.00
N TYR A 67 -18.65 -39.26 -9.74
CA TYR A 67 -17.49 -40.06 -9.40
C TYR A 67 -17.88 -41.19 -8.42
N MET A 68 -17.53 -42.42 -8.71
CA MET A 68 -17.84 -43.62 -7.89
C MET A 68 -19.29 -43.67 -7.42
N GLY A 69 -20.24 -43.41 -8.34
CA GLY A 69 -21.68 -43.46 -8.07
C GLY A 69 -22.19 -42.35 -7.15
N LYS A 70 -21.41 -41.27 -6.94
CA LYS A 70 -21.81 -40.08 -6.20
C LYS A 70 -21.64 -38.84 -7.04
N LEU A 71 -22.57 -37.89 -6.90
CA LEU A 71 -22.52 -36.61 -7.60
C LEU A 71 -21.78 -35.60 -6.75
N TYR A 72 -20.87 -34.85 -7.36
CA TYR A 72 -20.09 -33.77 -6.77
C TYR A 72 -20.35 -32.46 -7.50
N ASN A 73 -20.43 -31.37 -6.77
CA ASN A 73 -20.38 -30.01 -7.29
C ASN A 73 -18.89 -29.66 -7.49
N VAL A 74 -18.48 -29.41 -8.73
CA VAL A 74 -17.07 -29.37 -9.12
C VAL A 74 -16.76 -28.12 -9.92
N ALA A 75 -15.58 -27.55 -9.70
CA ALA A 75 -14.96 -26.58 -10.58
C ALA A 75 -13.91 -27.27 -11.47
N ALA A 76 -13.96 -27.03 -12.78
CA ALA A 76 -12.99 -27.50 -13.75
C ALA A 76 -12.10 -26.33 -14.22
N VAL A 77 -10.78 -26.56 -14.26
CA VAL A 77 -9.80 -25.64 -14.86
C VAL A 77 -9.48 -26.11 -16.27
N LEU A 78 -9.77 -25.27 -17.25
CA LEU A 78 -9.53 -25.56 -18.68
C LEU A 78 -8.45 -24.62 -19.22
N MET A 79 -7.54 -25.14 -20.05
CA MET A 79 -6.51 -24.33 -20.69
C MET A 79 -5.98 -24.99 -21.94
N ASN A 80 -5.84 -24.27 -23.03
CA ASN A 80 -5.22 -24.72 -24.28
C ASN A 80 -5.80 -26.03 -24.84
N GLY A 81 -7.08 -26.28 -24.62
CA GLY A 81 -7.74 -27.52 -25.07
C GLY A 81 -7.60 -28.73 -24.14
N HIS A 82 -7.12 -28.52 -22.91
CA HIS A 82 -6.97 -29.54 -21.87
C HIS A 82 -7.75 -29.22 -20.61
N ILE A 83 -8.10 -30.26 -19.86
CA ILE A 83 -8.59 -30.14 -18.48
C ILE A 83 -7.39 -30.25 -17.55
N ILE A 84 -7.08 -29.17 -16.87
CA ILE A 84 -5.91 -29.09 -15.98
C ILE A 84 -6.18 -29.77 -14.63
N GLY A 85 -7.41 -29.69 -14.14
CA GLY A 85 -7.81 -30.33 -12.90
C GLY A 85 -9.26 -30.06 -12.54
N LEU A 86 -9.78 -30.87 -11.63
CA LEU A 86 -11.12 -30.79 -11.08
C LEU A 86 -11.06 -30.60 -9.55
N VAL A 87 -11.82 -29.64 -9.03
CA VAL A 87 -11.87 -29.35 -7.59
C VAL A 87 -13.30 -29.48 -7.09
N PRO A 88 -13.61 -30.40 -6.15
CA PRO A 88 -14.95 -30.55 -5.60
C PRO A 88 -15.20 -29.52 -4.50
N LYS A 89 -16.46 -29.10 -4.34
CA LYS A 89 -16.93 -28.32 -3.19
C LYS A 89 -16.72 -29.10 -1.90
N MET A 90 -15.98 -28.52 -0.96
CA MET A 90 -15.58 -29.20 0.27
C MET A 90 -16.68 -29.16 1.35
N ASN A 91 -17.45 -28.07 1.40
CA ASN A 91 -18.48 -27.85 2.39
C ASN A 91 -19.84 -27.66 1.69
N ILE A 92 -20.73 -28.61 1.91
CA ILE A 92 -22.05 -28.62 1.30
C ILE A 92 -23.06 -28.00 2.29
N PRO A 93 -23.69 -26.84 1.98
CA PRO A 93 -24.68 -26.23 2.86
C PRO A 93 -25.96 -27.07 2.90
N ASN A 94 -26.53 -27.18 4.11
CA ASN A 94 -27.79 -27.87 4.33
C ASN A 94 -28.54 -27.21 5.47
N TYR A 95 -28.84 -25.92 5.32
CA TYR A 95 -29.54 -25.08 6.29
C TYR A 95 -30.26 -23.94 5.58
N ALA A 96 -31.29 -23.37 6.23
CA ALA A 96 -32.13 -22.31 5.70
C ALA A 96 -32.64 -22.62 4.28
N GLU A 97 -32.41 -21.76 3.31
CA GLU A 97 -32.80 -21.94 1.91
C GLU A 97 -31.91 -22.90 1.12
N PHE A 98 -30.83 -23.41 1.71
CA PHE A 98 -29.88 -24.32 1.04
C PHE A 98 -30.04 -25.76 1.52
N TYR A 99 -30.15 -26.71 0.59
CA TYR A 99 -30.29 -28.15 0.84
C TYR A 99 -29.49 -29.00 -0.15
N GLU A 100 -28.29 -28.58 -0.52
CA GLU A 100 -27.45 -29.22 -1.54
C GLU A 100 -27.06 -30.66 -1.18
N ARG A 101 -27.04 -31.06 0.11
CA ARG A 101 -26.76 -32.46 0.53
C ARG A 101 -27.76 -33.47 -0.01
N ARG A 102 -28.91 -33.02 -0.53
CA ARG A 102 -29.89 -33.87 -1.18
C ARG A 102 -29.32 -34.43 -2.49
N GLN A 103 -28.52 -33.64 -3.21
CA GLN A 103 -28.01 -34.01 -4.53
C GLN A 103 -26.49 -34.27 -4.50
N PHE A 104 -25.72 -33.51 -3.73
CA PHE A 104 -24.27 -33.50 -3.82
C PHE A 104 -23.58 -34.11 -2.59
N LYS A 105 -22.47 -34.83 -2.85
CA LYS A 105 -21.54 -35.34 -1.87
C LYS A 105 -20.48 -34.28 -1.56
N GLU A 106 -20.07 -34.22 -0.28
CA GLU A 106 -18.92 -33.42 0.16
C GLU A 106 -17.63 -33.84 -0.56
N GLY A 107 -16.80 -32.88 -0.90
CA GLY A 107 -15.47 -33.09 -1.43
C GLY A 107 -14.56 -33.83 -0.44
N PHE A 108 -13.40 -34.24 -0.90
CA PHE A 108 -12.43 -34.99 -0.12
C PHE A 108 -11.05 -34.33 -0.16
N LYS A 109 -10.30 -34.52 0.93
CA LYS A 109 -8.89 -34.09 1.00
C LYS A 109 -8.02 -35.01 0.13
N GLY A 110 -6.91 -34.45 -0.38
CA GLY A 110 -6.05 -35.16 -1.32
C GLY A 110 -6.60 -35.12 -2.73
N ASN A 111 -6.02 -35.94 -3.61
CA ASN A 111 -6.33 -35.96 -5.03
C ASN A 111 -6.31 -37.41 -5.57
N VAL A 112 -7.15 -37.68 -6.54
CA VAL A 112 -7.20 -38.93 -7.29
C VAL A 112 -7.07 -38.62 -8.77
N SER A 113 -6.57 -39.56 -9.55
CA SER A 113 -6.58 -39.44 -11.01
C SER A 113 -7.87 -40.03 -11.58
N VAL A 114 -8.51 -39.27 -12.48
CA VAL A 114 -9.71 -39.70 -13.23
C VAL A 114 -9.45 -39.55 -14.71
N ASN A 115 -9.95 -40.50 -15.51
CA ASN A 115 -9.83 -40.42 -16.97
C ASN A 115 -11.03 -39.63 -17.53
N ILE A 116 -10.76 -38.56 -18.27
CA ILE A 116 -11.76 -37.71 -18.91
C ILE A 116 -11.36 -37.52 -20.37
N ASP A 117 -12.17 -37.99 -21.29
CA ASP A 117 -11.94 -37.87 -22.74
C ASP A 117 -10.53 -38.37 -23.17
N GLY A 118 -10.06 -39.46 -22.50
CA GLY A 118 -8.76 -40.06 -22.76
C GLY A 118 -7.57 -39.41 -22.08
N GLU A 119 -7.77 -38.38 -21.27
CA GLU A 119 -6.73 -37.70 -20.50
C GLU A 119 -6.85 -38.05 -19.01
N ASP A 120 -5.72 -38.27 -18.34
CA ASP A 120 -5.68 -38.43 -16.88
C ASP A 120 -5.66 -37.07 -16.22
N VAL A 121 -6.69 -36.77 -15.43
CA VAL A 121 -6.94 -35.50 -14.79
C VAL A 121 -6.93 -35.65 -13.28
N ASP A 122 -6.24 -34.76 -12.55
CA ASP A 122 -6.27 -34.75 -11.10
C ASP A 122 -7.62 -34.20 -10.60
N PHE A 123 -8.28 -34.92 -9.69
CA PHE A 123 -9.54 -34.59 -9.05
C PHE A 123 -9.39 -34.62 -7.54
N GLY A 124 -9.61 -33.49 -6.87
CA GLY A 124 -9.56 -33.39 -5.41
C GLY A 124 -9.48 -32.00 -4.84
N GLY A 125 -9.65 -31.89 -3.52
CA GLY A 125 -9.70 -30.62 -2.79
C GLY A 125 -8.32 -30.03 -2.45
N SER A 126 -7.22 -30.71 -2.79
CA SER A 126 -5.86 -30.27 -2.46
C SER A 126 -5.03 -30.06 -3.74
N LEU A 127 -5.55 -29.24 -4.67
CA LEU A 127 -4.98 -28.98 -5.97
C LEU A 127 -4.51 -27.54 -6.14
N ILE A 128 -3.28 -27.32 -6.64
CA ILE A 128 -2.74 -26.02 -7.01
C ILE A 128 -2.22 -26.06 -8.45
N CYS A 129 -2.77 -25.20 -9.30
CA CYS A 129 -2.31 -25.01 -10.66
C CYS A 129 -1.17 -23.98 -10.68
N GLN A 130 0.03 -24.39 -11.14
CA GLN A 130 1.22 -23.53 -11.21
C GLN A 130 1.47 -23.12 -12.65
N PHE A 131 1.44 -21.80 -12.94
CA PHE A 131 1.59 -21.28 -14.30
C PHE A 131 3.01 -20.77 -14.55
N GLY A 132 3.62 -21.33 -15.61
CA GLY A 132 4.94 -20.93 -16.09
C GLY A 132 6.09 -21.28 -15.15
N SER A 133 7.31 -20.96 -15.59
CA SER A 133 8.56 -21.30 -14.89
C SER A 133 8.83 -20.44 -13.64
N SER A 134 8.23 -19.24 -13.55
CA SER A 134 8.47 -18.33 -12.42
C SER A 134 7.86 -18.80 -11.10
N ASN A 135 6.93 -19.75 -11.13
CA ASN A 135 6.19 -20.29 -9.98
C ASN A 135 5.52 -19.23 -9.08
N LYS A 136 5.32 -18.01 -9.60
CA LYS A 136 4.68 -16.94 -8.84
C LYS A 136 3.16 -16.97 -8.93
N VAL A 137 2.63 -17.34 -10.12
CA VAL A 137 1.18 -17.45 -10.34
C VAL A 137 0.75 -18.87 -10.01
N LYS A 138 0.10 -19.02 -8.85
CA LYS A 138 -0.42 -20.28 -8.33
C LYS A 138 -1.89 -20.12 -8.03
N LEU A 139 -2.73 -20.83 -8.76
CA LEU A 139 -4.19 -20.79 -8.66
C LEU A 139 -4.69 -21.95 -7.82
N ALA A 140 -5.55 -21.67 -6.85
CA ALA A 140 -6.35 -22.67 -6.17
C ALA A 140 -7.83 -22.26 -6.14
N ILE A 141 -8.69 -23.21 -5.91
CA ILE A 141 -10.14 -23.04 -6.04
C ILE A 141 -10.84 -23.46 -4.77
N GLU A 142 -11.87 -22.72 -4.40
CA GLU A 142 -12.91 -23.09 -3.44
C GLU A 142 -14.28 -22.73 -4.01
N ILE A 143 -15.35 -23.33 -3.51
CA ILE A 143 -16.68 -23.18 -4.10
C ILE A 143 -17.66 -22.69 -3.05
N CYS A 144 -18.23 -21.49 -3.26
CA CYS A 144 -19.34 -20.87 -2.57
C CYS A 144 -19.25 -20.97 -1.05
N GLU A 145 -19.97 -21.94 -0.42
CA GLU A 145 -20.03 -22.16 1.01
C GLU A 145 -18.67 -22.35 1.66
N ASP A 146 -17.69 -22.83 0.90
CA ASP A 146 -16.33 -22.99 1.39
C ASP A 146 -15.77 -21.73 2.03
N LEU A 147 -16.04 -20.55 1.45
CA LEU A 147 -15.63 -19.26 1.99
C LEU A 147 -16.35 -18.90 3.30
N TRP A 148 -17.61 -19.34 3.48
CA TRP A 148 -18.45 -18.94 4.62
C TRP A 148 -18.18 -19.74 5.89
N THR A 149 -17.44 -20.84 5.77
CA THR A 149 -17.06 -21.68 6.92
C THR A 149 -16.00 -20.99 7.79
N PRO A 150 -15.89 -21.34 9.09
CA PRO A 150 -14.88 -20.78 9.98
C PRO A 150 -13.43 -21.05 9.53
N ALA A 151 -13.18 -22.13 8.78
CA ALA A 151 -11.88 -22.52 8.26
C ALA A 151 -11.97 -22.85 6.77
N PRO A 152 -12.08 -21.82 5.90
CA PRO A 152 -12.18 -22.01 4.46
C PRO A 152 -10.97 -22.75 3.88
N PRO A 153 -11.16 -23.58 2.81
CA PRO A 153 -10.06 -24.25 2.12
C PRO A 153 -8.96 -23.31 1.64
N SER A 154 -9.30 -22.08 1.27
CA SER A 154 -8.36 -21.04 0.85
C SER A 154 -7.25 -20.75 1.87
N ILE A 155 -7.47 -20.98 3.17
CA ILE A 155 -6.42 -20.87 4.19
C ILE A 155 -5.30 -21.86 3.87
N ARG A 156 -5.65 -23.14 3.69
CA ARG A 156 -4.69 -24.19 3.38
C ARG A 156 -4.05 -23.96 2.00
N HIS A 157 -4.84 -23.54 1.01
CA HIS A 157 -4.34 -23.21 -0.31
C HIS A 157 -3.26 -22.12 -0.27
N ALA A 158 -3.51 -21.03 0.46
CA ALA A 158 -2.56 -19.93 0.57
C ALA A 158 -1.28 -20.34 1.33
N LEU A 159 -1.40 -21.11 2.41
CA LEU A 159 -0.27 -21.64 3.17
C LEU A 159 0.57 -22.63 2.34
N ASN A 160 -0.05 -23.34 1.38
CA ASN A 160 0.64 -24.17 0.38
C ASN A 160 1.07 -23.38 -0.87
N GLY A 161 1.05 -22.06 -0.81
CA GLY A 161 1.66 -21.16 -1.78
C GLY A 161 0.74 -20.65 -2.87
N ALA A 162 -0.57 -20.92 -2.86
CA ALA A 162 -1.50 -20.30 -3.80
C ALA A 162 -1.50 -18.79 -3.64
N THR A 163 -1.26 -18.06 -4.74
CA THR A 163 -1.24 -16.61 -4.79
C THR A 163 -2.54 -16.00 -5.29
N ILE A 164 -3.34 -16.82 -5.98
CA ILE A 164 -4.67 -16.46 -6.48
C ILE A 164 -5.65 -17.52 -6.03
N ILE A 165 -6.74 -17.10 -5.41
CA ILE A 165 -7.88 -17.94 -5.06
C ILE A 165 -9.04 -17.57 -5.97
N VAL A 166 -9.70 -18.57 -6.53
CA VAL A 166 -10.94 -18.42 -7.28
C VAL A 166 -12.07 -19.10 -6.50
N ASN A 167 -13.15 -18.35 -6.28
CA ASN A 167 -14.36 -18.85 -5.66
C ASN A 167 -15.52 -18.77 -6.66
N LEU A 168 -16.03 -19.94 -7.05
CA LEU A 168 -17.25 -20.05 -7.85
C LEU A 168 -18.44 -20.13 -6.90
N SER A 169 -19.38 -19.23 -7.04
CA SER A 169 -20.51 -19.11 -6.12
C SER A 169 -21.87 -19.11 -6.83
N ALA A 170 -22.89 -19.48 -6.06
CA ALA A 170 -24.30 -19.20 -6.33
C ALA A 170 -24.92 -18.62 -5.05
N SER A 171 -24.43 -17.47 -4.67
CA SER A 171 -24.86 -16.78 -3.44
C SER A 171 -26.06 -15.87 -3.72
N ASN A 172 -27.18 -16.18 -3.06
CA ASN A 172 -28.41 -15.38 -3.18
C ASN A 172 -28.28 -13.99 -2.56
N GLU A 173 -29.20 -13.11 -2.92
CA GLU A 173 -29.29 -11.76 -2.35
C GLU A 173 -30.37 -11.69 -1.26
N THR A 174 -29.98 -11.15 -0.10
CA THR A 174 -30.85 -10.68 0.96
C THR A 174 -30.38 -9.29 1.40
N ILE A 175 -31.22 -8.57 2.14
CA ILE A 175 -30.85 -7.23 2.64
C ILE A 175 -29.59 -7.31 3.50
N GLY A 176 -28.57 -6.52 3.13
CA GLY A 176 -27.28 -6.45 3.83
C GLY A 176 -26.26 -7.53 3.43
N LYS A 177 -26.67 -8.65 2.79
CA LYS A 177 -25.76 -9.76 2.46
C LYS A 177 -24.63 -9.35 1.50
N SER A 178 -24.91 -8.45 0.56
CA SER A 178 -23.88 -7.96 -0.38
C SER A 178 -22.75 -7.19 0.33
N ALA A 179 -23.08 -6.38 1.32
CA ALA A 179 -22.08 -5.68 2.13
C ALA A 179 -21.24 -6.67 2.95
N TYR A 180 -21.89 -7.64 3.60
CA TYR A 180 -21.20 -8.70 4.34
C TYR A 180 -20.29 -9.54 3.42
N ARG A 181 -20.79 -9.97 2.25
CA ARG A 181 -20.01 -10.70 1.23
C ARG A 181 -18.77 -9.92 0.80
N ARG A 182 -18.95 -8.62 0.52
CA ARG A 182 -17.86 -7.73 0.13
C ARG A 182 -16.76 -7.68 1.20
N GLU A 183 -17.12 -7.49 2.46
CA GLU A 183 -16.15 -7.47 3.56
C GLU A 183 -15.53 -8.85 3.81
N LEU A 184 -16.27 -9.94 3.63
CA LEU A 184 -15.76 -11.30 3.76
C LEU A 184 -14.68 -11.60 2.70
N VAL A 185 -14.97 -11.34 1.42
CA VAL A 185 -14.02 -11.55 0.31
C VAL A 185 -12.79 -10.66 0.46
N LYS A 186 -13.00 -9.37 0.77
CA LYS A 186 -11.92 -8.41 1.03
C LYS A 186 -11.05 -8.85 2.22
N GLY A 187 -11.68 -9.22 3.34
CA GLY A 187 -11.01 -9.68 4.55
C GLY A 187 -10.23 -10.97 4.36
N GLN A 188 -10.77 -11.92 3.58
CA GLN A 188 -10.08 -13.17 3.26
C GLN A 188 -8.86 -12.91 2.36
N SER A 189 -8.98 -12.05 1.35
CA SER A 189 -7.83 -11.65 0.51
C SER A 189 -6.72 -10.98 1.33
N ALA A 190 -7.07 -10.17 2.32
CA ALA A 190 -6.12 -9.51 3.24
C ALA A 190 -5.42 -10.51 4.15
N ARG A 191 -6.19 -11.39 4.81
CA ARG A 191 -5.65 -12.41 5.72
C ARG A 191 -4.66 -13.34 5.03
N LEU A 192 -4.99 -13.74 3.80
CA LEU A 192 -4.20 -14.68 3.02
C LEU A 192 -3.14 -14.02 2.14
N VAL A 193 -3.09 -12.69 2.12
CA VAL A 193 -2.21 -11.92 1.24
C VAL A 193 -2.24 -12.49 -0.18
N CYS A 194 -3.42 -12.47 -0.81
CA CYS A 194 -3.65 -13.09 -2.12
C CYS A 194 -4.55 -12.24 -3.02
N GLY A 195 -4.53 -12.56 -4.32
CA GLY A 195 -5.61 -12.19 -5.23
C GLY A 195 -6.80 -13.10 -4.98
N TYR A 196 -8.02 -12.56 -4.89
CA TYR A 196 -9.23 -13.32 -4.67
C TYR A 196 -10.28 -12.95 -5.72
N ILE A 197 -10.68 -13.93 -6.53
CA ILE A 197 -11.67 -13.77 -7.60
C ILE A 197 -12.95 -14.47 -7.15
N TYR A 198 -14.02 -13.73 -7.01
CA TYR A 198 -15.33 -14.21 -6.60
C TYR A 198 -16.32 -14.04 -7.74
N SER A 199 -16.81 -15.14 -8.31
CA SER A 199 -17.77 -15.18 -9.42
C SER A 199 -19.07 -15.81 -8.94
N THR A 200 -20.20 -15.10 -9.02
CA THR A 200 -21.45 -15.60 -8.49
C THR A 200 -22.61 -15.54 -9.50
N ALA A 201 -23.56 -16.45 -9.36
CA ALA A 201 -24.74 -16.59 -10.18
C ALA A 201 -25.59 -15.30 -10.25
N GLY A 202 -26.30 -15.13 -11.33
CA GLY A 202 -27.13 -13.96 -11.61
C GLY A 202 -28.46 -14.30 -12.28
N ASP A 203 -28.87 -13.49 -13.23
CA ASP A 203 -30.19 -13.48 -13.87
C ASP A 203 -30.55 -14.75 -14.69
N GLY A 204 -29.60 -15.67 -14.87
CA GLY A 204 -29.87 -16.95 -15.56
C GLY A 204 -30.49 -18.02 -14.67
N GLU A 205 -30.55 -17.81 -13.37
CA GLU A 205 -31.05 -18.79 -12.41
C GLU A 205 -32.55 -18.69 -12.21
N SER A 206 -33.21 -19.84 -11.92
CA SER A 206 -34.62 -19.86 -11.56
C SER A 206 -34.81 -19.21 -10.19
N THR A 207 -35.92 -18.49 -10.06
CA THR A 207 -36.34 -17.91 -8.78
C THR A 207 -37.47 -18.75 -8.18
N GLN A 208 -37.23 -19.29 -6.99
CA GLN A 208 -38.27 -19.79 -6.09
C GLN A 208 -38.33 -18.84 -4.90
N ASP A 209 -37.58 -19.19 -3.83
CA ASP A 209 -37.45 -18.32 -2.64
C ASP A 209 -36.15 -17.47 -2.69
N ILE A 210 -35.27 -17.69 -3.67
CA ILE A 210 -33.95 -17.08 -3.75
C ILE A 210 -33.76 -16.33 -5.07
N VAL A 211 -33.08 -15.19 -4.97
CA VAL A 211 -32.74 -14.32 -6.10
C VAL A 211 -31.23 -14.12 -6.14
N PHE A 212 -30.63 -14.20 -7.33
CA PHE A 212 -29.20 -14.07 -7.53
C PHE A 212 -28.85 -12.73 -8.16
N GLY A 213 -27.79 -12.09 -7.65
CA GLY A 213 -27.48 -10.71 -8.01
C GLY A 213 -26.24 -10.52 -8.89
N ALA A 214 -25.52 -11.58 -9.28
CA ALA A 214 -24.26 -11.47 -10.01
C ALA A 214 -23.26 -10.50 -9.39
N HIS A 215 -23.16 -10.46 -8.05
CA HIS A 215 -22.25 -9.56 -7.33
C HIS A 215 -20.82 -10.07 -7.38
N ASN A 216 -20.17 -9.97 -8.54
CA ASN A 216 -18.81 -10.41 -8.78
C ASN A 216 -17.79 -9.44 -8.16
N LEU A 217 -16.70 -9.99 -7.60
CA LEU A 217 -15.66 -9.22 -6.90
C LEU A 217 -14.27 -9.72 -7.29
N ILE A 218 -13.34 -8.79 -7.46
CA ILE A 218 -11.91 -9.09 -7.55
C ILE A 218 -11.19 -8.28 -6.47
N CYS A 219 -10.53 -8.97 -5.55
CA CYS A 219 -9.80 -8.35 -4.44
C CYS A 219 -8.31 -8.73 -4.48
N GLU A 220 -7.46 -7.87 -3.95
CA GLU A 220 -6.03 -8.11 -3.77
C GLU A 220 -5.60 -7.59 -2.40
N ASN A 221 -5.13 -8.48 -1.54
CA ASN A 221 -4.56 -8.11 -0.24
C ASN A 221 -5.37 -7.02 0.51
N GLY A 222 -6.69 -7.23 0.64
CA GLY A 222 -7.60 -6.33 1.34
C GLY A 222 -8.09 -5.11 0.54
N THR A 223 -7.75 -5.02 -0.74
CA THR A 223 -8.25 -3.96 -1.62
C THR A 223 -9.23 -4.55 -2.63
N VAL A 224 -10.40 -3.95 -2.80
CA VAL A 224 -11.33 -4.28 -3.88
C VAL A 224 -10.81 -3.61 -5.15
N LEU A 225 -10.42 -4.40 -6.15
CA LEU A 225 -9.93 -3.92 -7.43
C LEU A 225 -11.06 -3.70 -8.45
N ALA A 226 -12.06 -4.58 -8.43
CA ALA A 226 -13.25 -4.48 -9.26
C ALA A 226 -14.46 -5.10 -8.58
N GLU A 227 -15.62 -4.51 -8.79
CA GLU A 227 -16.89 -4.92 -8.21
C GLU A 227 -18.01 -4.73 -9.26
N ALA A 228 -18.79 -5.78 -9.52
CA ALA A 228 -19.92 -5.72 -10.43
C ALA A 228 -21.11 -5.00 -9.80
N LYS A 229 -21.84 -4.25 -10.59
CA LYS A 229 -23.14 -3.76 -10.19
C LYS A 229 -24.12 -4.94 -10.10
N LYS A 230 -24.80 -5.07 -8.96
CA LYS A 230 -25.78 -6.15 -8.76
C LYS A 230 -26.88 -6.12 -9.82
N PHE A 231 -27.36 -7.30 -10.20
CA PHE A 231 -28.45 -7.53 -11.14
C PHE A 231 -28.16 -7.08 -12.59
N THR A 232 -26.88 -7.04 -12.98
CA THR A 232 -26.49 -6.63 -14.34
C THR A 232 -25.81 -7.75 -15.16
N ASN A 233 -25.40 -8.86 -14.54
CA ASN A 233 -24.60 -9.94 -15.16
C ASN A 233 -23.30 -9.45 -15.85
N GLU A 234 -22.74 -8.33 -15.38
CA GLU A 234 -21.53 -7.76 -15.95
C GLU A 234 -20.28 -8.56 -15.58
N ALA A 235 -19.44 -8.79 -16.58
CA ALA A 235 -18.09 -9.25 -16.35
C ALA A 235 -17.20 -8.11 -15.86
N VAL A 236 -16.48 -8.32 -14.76
CA VAL A 236 -15.51 -7.35 -14.21
C VAL A 236 -14.09 -7.80 -14.47
N TYR A 237 -13.20 -6.84 -14.66
CA TYR A 237 -11.80 -7.06 -15.00
C TYR A 237 -10.90 -6.27 -14.08
N ALA A 238 -9.80 -6.88 -13.63
CA ALA A 238 -8.79 -6.20 -12.82
C ALA A 238 -7.41 -6.82 -13.04
N ASP A 239 -6.36 -6.06 -12.73
CA ASP A 239 -4.98 -6.52 -12.77
C ASP A 239 -4.50 -6.84 -11.35
N ILE A 240 -4.27 -8.11 -11.05
CA ILE A 240 -3.70 -8.58 -9.78
C ILE A 240 -2.18 -8.52 -9.86
N ASP A 241 -1.55 -7.84 -8.92
CA ASP A 241 -0.09 -7.72 -8.82
C ASP A 241 0.52 -8.86 -8.00
N VAL A 242 0.82 -9.97 -8.65
CA VAL A 242 1.37 -11.17 -7.99
C VAL A 242 2.77 -10.90 -7.40
N ASP A 243 3.57 -10.03 -8.00
CA ASP A 243 4.88 -9.65 -7.43
C ASP A 243 4.72 -8.93 -6.09
N ARG A 244 3.72 -8.06 -5.97
CA ARG A 244 3.36 -7.41 -4.73
C ARG A 244 2.94 -8.43 -3.66
N ILE A 245 2.08 -9.38 -4.03
CA ILE A 245 1.66 -10.47 -3.14
C ILE A 245 2.87 -11.26 -2.63
N CYS A 246 3.77 -11.68 -3.52
CA CYS A 246 4.99 -12.40 -3.16
C CYS A 246 5.92 -11.56 -2.27
N SER A 247 6.04 -10.25 -2.50
CA SER A 247 6.85 -9.35 -1.70
C SER A 247 6.29 -9.19 -0.29
N GLU A 248 4.97 -9.02 -0.14
CA GLU A 248 4.30 -8.92 1.15
C GLU A 248 4.46 -10.20 1.97
N ARG A 249 4.20 -11.37 1.38
CA ARG A 249 4.38 -12.67 2.05
C ARG A 249 5.82 -12.89 2.53
N ARG A 250 6.82 -12.50 1.72
CA ARG A 250 8.25 -12.62 2.09
C ARG A 250 8.61 -11.79 3.32
N ARG A 251 7.94 -10.65 3.52
CA ARG A 251 8.14 -9.77 4.68
C ARG A 251 7.42 -10.27 5.93
N MET A 252 6.35 -11.03 5.75
CA MET A 252 5.50 -11.54 6.81
C MET A 252 6.07 -12.85 7.35
N SER A 253 7.00 -12.78 8.31
CA SER A 253 7.68 -13.94 8.89
C SER A 253 6.75 -14.98 9.54
N THR A 254 5.50 -14.61 9.78
CA THR A 254 4.48 -15.49 10.39
C THR A 254 3.52 -16.09 9.37
N PHE A 255 3.72 -15.88 8.07
CA PHE A 255 2.76 -16.30 7.05
C PHE A 255 2.64 -17.83 6.94
N ASP A 256 3.73 -18.57 7.12
CA ASP A 256 3.81 -20.02 6.92
C ASP A 256 4.24 -20.82 8.16
N VAL A 257 4.22 -20.18 9.34
CA VAL A 257 4.79 -20.74 10.59
C VAL A 257 4.13 -22.06 11.03
N ASN A 258 2.87 -22.29 10.64
CA ASN A 258 2.09 -23.42 11.13
C ASN A 258 1.61 -24.35 10.00
N VAL A 259 2.35 -24.45 8.90
CA VAL A 259 2.02 -25.44 7.87
C VAL A 259 2.47 -26.82 8.35
N ASP A 260 1.49 -27.62 8.73
CA ASP A 260 1.68 -29.03 9.08
C ASP A 260 2.29 -29.80 7.88
N GLU A 261 3.29 -30.63 8.12
CA GLU A 261 3.93 -31.44 7.07
C GLU A 261 2.91 -32.34 6.38
N ASP A 262 1.95 -32.92 7.11
CA ASP A 262 0.86 -33.71 6.56
C ASP A 262 -0.02 -32.92 5.57
N MET A 263 -0.13 -31.60 5.77
CA MET A 263 -0.85 -30.75 4.82
C MET A 263 -0.05 -30.51 3.52
N LYS A 264 1.27 -30.48 3.58
CA LYS A 264 2.13 -30.31 2.39
C LYS A 264 2.11 -31.56 1.51
N GLU A 265 2.17 -32.73 2.13
CA GLU A 265 2.15 -34.02 1.40
C GLU A 265 0.81 -34.29 0.70
N ALA A 266 -0.30 -33.73 1.20
CA ALA A 266 -1.62 -33.90 0.60
C ALA A 266 -1.82 -33.07 -0.68
N TYR A 267 -1.00 -32.02 -0.92
CA TYR A 267 -1.19 -31.13 -2.06
C TYR A 267 -0.53 -31.63 -3.33
N LYS A 268 -1.31 -31.61 -4.43
CA LYS A 268 -0.83 -31.83 -5.79
C LYS A 268 -0.59 -30.49 -6.48
N TYR A 269 0.60 -30.32 -7.01
CA TYR A 269 0.95 -29.16 -7.84
C TYR A 269 0.96 -29.56 -9.31
N VAL A 270 -0.01 -29.04 -10.06
CA VAL A 270 -0.10 -29.30 -11.50
C VAL A 270 0.64 -28.19 -12.24
N THR A 271 1.67 -28.60 -12.99
CA THR A 271 2.40 -27.65 -13.84
C THR A 271 1.57 -27.31 -15.08
N CYS A 272 1.20 -26.04 -15.19
CA CYS A 272 0.42 -25.53 -16.31
C CYS A 272 1.31 -24.79 -17.32
N PRO A 273 0.89 -24.69 -18.58
CA PRO A 273 1.52 -23.80 -19.54
C PRO A 273 1.63 -22.38 -19.01
N GLU A 274 2.56 -21.58 -19.54
CA GLU A 274 2.69 -20.19 -19.15
C GLU A 274 1.46 -19.39 -19.59
N LEU A 275 0.96 -18.53 -18.69
CA LEU A 275 -0.06 -17.55 -19.06
C LEU A 275 0.54 -16.60 -20.10
N LYS A 276 -0.20 -16.31 -21.17
CA LYS A 276 0.32 -15.50 -22.27
C LYS A 276 0.68 -14.10 -21.80
N LYS A 277 1.95 -13.74 -21.91
CA LYS A 277 2.41 -12.36 -21.68
C LYS A 277 1.85 -11.45 -22.77
N ARG A 278 1.11 -10.47 -22.36
CA ARG A 278 0.51 -9.47 -23.26
C ARG A 278 0.88 -8.07 -22.80
N THR A 279 1.04 -7.15 -23.73
CA THR A 279 1.14 -5.74 -23.39
C THR A 279 -0.23 -5.29 -22.90
N LEU A 280 -0.32 -4.97 -21.61
CA LEU A 280 -1.56 -4.55 -20.97
C LEU A 280 -1.58 -3.04 -20.81
N GLU A 281 -2.70 -2.46 -21.15
CA GLU A 281 -3.12 -1.18 -20.58
C GLU A 281 -3.74 -1.49 -19.23
N LEU A 282 -3.03 -1.13 -18.14
CA LEU A 282 -3.42 -1.54 -16.80
C LEU A 282 -4.76 -0.90 -16.40
N LYS A 283 -5.69 -1.73 -15.97
CA LYS A 283 -6.99 -1.33 -15.38
C LYS A 283 -6.83 -1.16 -13.87
N ARG A 284 -5.83 -0.38 -13.45
CA ARG A 284 -5.52 -0.17 -12.04
C ARG A 284 -5.21 1.30 -11.79
N TYR A 285 -5.85 1.84 -10.77
CA TYR A 285 -5.56 3.19 -10.28
C TYR A 285 -4.27 3.19 -9.46
N PHE A 286 -3.40 4.16 -9.72
CA PHE A 286 -2.21 4.45 -8.91
C PHE A 286 -2.34 5.86 -8.39
N ASP A 287 -2.49 5.99 -7.07
CA ASP A 287 -2.59 7.27 -6.40
C ASP A 287 -1.26 8.02 -6.50
N LYS A 288 -1.30 9.29 -6.92
CA LYS A 288 -0.14 10.18 -7.01
C LYS A 288 0.41 10.55 -5.64
N ALA A 289 -0.48 10.64 -4.66
CA ALA A 289 -0.15 11.02 -3.28
C ALA A 289 -0.43 9.87 -2.30
N PRO A 290 0.29 8.74 -2.37
CA PRO A 290 -0.06 7.50 -1.68
C PRO A 290 -0.07 7.60 -0.15
N PHE A 291 0.46 8.68 0.41
CA PHE A 291 0.44 8.99 1.83
C PHE A 291 -0.79 9.79 2.27
N VAL A 292 -1.54 10.38 1.32
CA VAL A 292 -2.63 11.32 1.59
C VAL A 292 -3.92 10.80 1.00
N PRO A 293 -4.97 10.49 1.77
CA PRO A 293 -6.25 10.06 1.23
C PRO A 293 -6.93 11.12 0.38
N ASP A 294 -7.59 10.71 -0.71
CA ASP A 294 -8.36 11.59 -1.59
C ASP A 294 -9.62 12.13 -0.88
N ASP A 295 -10.31 11.27 -0.11
CA ASP A 295 -11.51 11.68 0.65
C ASP A 295 -11.14 12.62 1.79
N LYS A 296 -11.82 13.78 1.86
CA LYS A 296 -11.52 14.81 2.87
C LYS A 296 -11.72 14.31 4.31
N LYS A 297 -12.82 13.58 4.57
CA LYS A 297 -13.14 13.10 5.92
C LYS A 297 -12.13 12.06 6.40
N GLU A 298 -11.75 11.14 5.50
CA GLU A 298 -10.70 10.16 5.79
C GLU A 298 -9.35 10.84 6.00
N ARG A 299 -9.02 11.83 5.17
CA ARG A 299 -7.79 12.61 5.29
C ARG A 299 -7.71 13.37 6.60
N ASP A 300 -8.79 14.04 7.01
CA ASP A 300 -8.84 14.81 8.26
C ASP A 300 -8.68 13.88 9.48
N ALA A 301 -9.37 12.72 9.50
CA ALA A 301 -9.22 11.71 10.55
C ALA A 301 -7.78 11.17 10.62
N ARG A 302 -7.17 10.90 9.46
CA ARG A 302 -5.78 10.45 9.38
C ARG A 302 -4.79 11.51 9.82
N CYS A 303 -5.02 12.78 9.50
CA CYS A 303 -4.18 13.88 9.96
C CYS A 303 -4.18 13.98 11.50
N GLU A 304 -5.34 13.88 12.13
CA GLU A 304 -5.44 13.89 13.60
C GLU A 304 -4.71 12.70 14.22
N GLU A 305 -4.93 11.49 13.70
CA GLU A 305 -4.24 10.28 14.17
C GLU A 305 -2.70 10.40 14.06
N ILE A 306 -2.19 10.96 12.97
CA ILE A 306 -0.75 11.17 12.77
C ILE A 306 -0.22 12.18 13.78
N LEU A 307 -0.89 13.33 13.96
CA LEU A 307 -0.52 14.34 14.95
C LEU A 307 -0.52 13.75 16.37
N ASP A 308 -1.48 12.89 16.69
CA ASP A 308 -1.53 12.20 17.98
C ASP A 308 -0.33 11.25 18.15
N ILE A 309 -0.02 10.41 17.16
CA ILE A 309 1.14 9.50 17.20
C ILE A 309 2.43 10.30 17.44
N GLN A 310 2.64 11.40 16.70
CA GLN A 310 3.80 12.27 16.87
C GLN A 310 3.85 12.87 18.27
N THR A 311 2.72 13.41 18.72
CA THR A 311 2.56 14.06 20.02
C THR A 311 2.81 13.11 21.18
N TYR A 312 2.18 11.92 21.17
CA TYR A 312 2.36 10.93 22.23
C TYR A 312 3.77 10.34 22.25
N GLY A 313 4.41 10.20 21.09
CA GLY A 313 5.82 9.84 21.01
C GLY A 313 6.73 10.84 21.73
N LEU A 314 6.58 12.13 21.45
CA LEU A 314 7.33 13.19 22.11
C LEU A 314 6.96 13.32 23.60
N LYS A 315 5.66 13.29 23.91
CA LYS A 315 5.16 13.30 25.29
C LYS A 315 5.89 12.27 26.14
N LYS A 316 5.98 11.03 25.65
CA LYS A 316 6.63 9.94 26.40
C LYS A 316 8.12 10.20 26.63
N ARG A 317 8.81 10.80 25.67
CA ARG A 317 10.23 11.18 25.83
C ARG A 317 10.41 12.26 26.90
N LEU A 318 9.59 13.31 26.88
CA LEU A 318 9.63 14.39 27.87
C LEU A 318 9.33 13.88 29.28
N GLU A 319 8.32 13.02 29.45
CA GLU A 319 8.03 12.37 30.73
C GLU A 319 9.21 11.53 31.24
N HIS A 320 9.75 10.66 30.37
CA HIS A 320 10.82 9.74 30.76
C HIS A 320 12.09 10.47 31.19
N THR A 321 12.45 11.52 30.47
CA THR A 321 13.64 12.34 30.77
C THR A 321 13.39 13.43 31.81
N ASN A 322 12.15 13.57 32.26
CA ASN A 322 11.71 14.68 33.14
C ASN A 322 12.07 16.07 32.59
N CYS A 323 12.14 16.21 31.25
CA CYS A 323 12.41 17.47 30.58
C CYS A 323 11.18 18.37 30.58
N LYS A 324 11.35 19.61 31.05
CA LYS A 324 10.33 20.68 31.04
C LYS A 324 10.62 21.74 29.99
N ASN A 325 11.72 21.62 29.29
CA ASN A 325 12.12 22.54 28.22
C ASN A 325 12.44 21.77 26.94
N THR A 326 12.15 22.39 25.81
CA THR A 326 12.56 21.92 24.48
C THR A 326 13.24 23.05 23.72
N VAL A 327 14.08 22.69 22.75
CA VAL A 327 14.79 23.62 21.88
C VAL A 327 14.50 23.22 20.44
N ILE A 328 14.00 24.15 19.63
CA ILE A 328 13.65 23.92 18.23
C ILE A 328 14.26 25.03 17.39
N GLY A 329 15.00 24.65 16.33
CA GLY A 329 15.40 25.62 15.31
C GLY A 329 14.20 26.00 14.43
N ILE A 330 13.79 27.27 14.45
CA ILE A 330 12.64 27.75 13.69
C ILE A 330 13.11 28.57 12.51
N SER A 331 12.94 28.03 11.30
CA SER A 331 13.21 28.73 10.04
C SER A 331 11.99 29.48 9.51
N GLY A 332 10.77 29.10 9.92
CA GLY A 332 9.51 29.56 9.34
C GLY A 332 9.08 28.74 8.12
N GLY A 333 9.78 27.64 7.82
CA GLY A 333 9.42 26.65 6.80
C GLY A 333 8.51 25.54 7.35
N LEU A 334 8.06 24.65 6.43
CA LEU A 334 7.07 23.61 6.72
C LEU A 334 7.48 22.67 7.88
N ASP A 335 8.71 22.17 7.85
CA ASP A 335 9.16 21.13 8.77
C ASP A 335 9.29 21.61 10.20
N SER A 336 9.90 22.79 10.37
CA SER A 336 10.02 23.43 11.68
C SER A 336 8.65 23.85 12.24
N THR A 337 7.73 24.24 11.36
CA THR A 337 6.34 24.55 11.72
C THR A 337 5.64 23.30 12.27
N LEU A 338 5.66 22.17 11.56
CA LEU A 338 5.04 20.93 12.04
C LEU A 338 5.66 20.46 13.36
N ALA A 339 6.99 20.50 13.48
CA ALA A 339 7.67 20.12 14.71
C ALA A 339 7.26 21.00 15.91
N LEU A 340 7.08 22.31 15.71
CA LEU A 340 6.59 23.22 16.74
C LEU A 340 5.14 22.90 17.14
N LEU A 341 4.24 22.67 16.17
CA LEU A 341 2.84 22.32 16.45
C LEU A 341 2.72 21.03 17.26
N VAL A 342 3.48 20.00 16.91
CA VAL A 342 3.56 18.73 17.66
C VAL A 342 4.09 18.96 19.08
N THR A 343 5.11 19.81 19.23
CA THR A 343 5.71 20.12 20.55
C THR A 343 4.73 20.87 21.44
N VAL A 344 4.00 21.83 20.90
CA VAL A 344 2.94 22.54 21.63
C VAL A 344 1.85 21.58 22.11
N ARG A 345 1.36 20.68 21.25
CA ARG A 345 0.38 19.64 21.64
C ARG A 345 0.92 18.75 22.78
N ALA A 346 2.19 18.36 22.73
CA ALA A 346 2.81 17.53 23.77
C ALA A 346 2.89 18.28 25.12
N PHE A 347 3.23 19.57 25.11
CA PHE A 347 3.27 20.41 26.29
C PHE A 347 1.89 20.60 26.89
N ASP A 348 0.87 20.85 26.06
CA ASP A 348 -0.52 21.00 26.51
C ASP A 348 -1.03 19.73 27.22
N ILE A 349 -0.78 18.56 26.66
CA ILE A 349 -1.18 17.27 27.26
C ILE A 349 -0.46 17.03 28.59
N LEU A 350 0.81 17.46 28.70
CA LEU A 350 1.60 17.34 29.93
C LEU A 350 1.33 18.45 30.94
N ASN A 351 0.46 19.43 30.62
CA ASN A 351 0.24 20.66 31.41
C ASN A 351 1.55 21.39 31.72
N LEU A 352 2.49 21.41 30.78
CA LEU A 352 3.72 22.17 30.86
C LEU A 352 3.50 23.60 30.33
N ASP A 353 4.24 24.59 30.89
CA ASP A 353 4.21 25.95 30.39
C ASP A 353 4.86 26.02 29.00
N ARG A 354 4.12 26.49 28.00
CA ARG A 354 4.63 26.68 26.64
C ARG A 354 5.85 27.61 26.56
N LYS A 355 6.10 28.42 27.57
CA LYS A 355 7.34 29.19 27.71
C LYS A 355 8.59 28.33 27.83
N GLY A 356 8.45 27.06 28.21
CA GLY A 356 9.52 26.05 28.15
C GLY A 356 9.90 25.64 26.74
N ILE A 357 9.11 25.96 25.71
CA ILE A 357 9.44 25.71 24.30
C ILE A 357 10.30 26.85 23.79
N ASN A 358 11.61 26.62 23.68
CA ASN A 358 12.58 27.59 23.18
C ASN A 358 12.69 27.49 21.66
N CYS A 359 12.07 28.40 20.94
CA CYS A 359 12.14 28.55 19.51
C CYS A 359 13.34 29.44 19.17
N ILE A 360 14.33 28.88 18.46
CA ILE A 360 15.57 29.59 18.14
C ILE A 360 15.56 29.94 16.65
N THR A 361 15.51 31.22 16.32
CA THR A 361 15.76 31.69 14.96
C THR A 361 17.22 32.12 14.83
N MET A 362 17.88 31.66 13.78
CA MET A 362 19.32 31.87 13.57
C MET A 362 19.59 32.48 12.20
N PRO A 363 19.34 33.81 12.03
CA PRO A 363 19.61 34.48 10.77
C PRO A 363 21.06 34.33 10.34
N CYS A 364 21.26 33.97 9.06
CA CYS A 364 22.55 33.90 8.41
C CYS A 364 22.46 34.54 7.01
N PHE A 365 23.25 34.08 6.05
CA PHE A 365 23.36 34.71 4.74
C PHE A 365 22.12 34.55 3.85
N GLY A 366 21.37 33.46 4.00
CA GLY A 366 20.23 33.09 3.14
C GLY A 366 18.83 33.32 3.73
N THR A 367 18.70 33.88 4.93
CA THR A 367 17.40 34.08 5.59
C THR A 367 16.60 35.19 4.91
N THR A 368 15.34 34.91 4.53
CA THR A 368 14.43 35.91 3.93
C THR A 368 13.52 36.57 4.98
N ASP A 369 13.06 37.79 4.72
CA ASP A 369 12.18 38.53 5.64
C ASP A 369 10.84 37.79 5.85
N ARG A 370 10.32 37.10 4.81
CA ARG A 370 9.03 36.40 4.90
C ARG A 370 9.11 35.19 5.86
N THR A 371 10.10 34.34 5.68
CA THR A 371 10.28 33.16 6.55
C THR A 371 10.60 33.57 7.99
N TYR A 372 11.44 34.59 8.16
CA TYR A 372 11.72 35.17 9.48
C TYR A 372 10.45 35.68 10.16
N ASN A 373 9.63 36.48 9.46
CA ASN A 373 8.38 37.01 10.03
C ASN A 373 7.39 35.89 10.38
N ASN A 374 7.31 34.83 9.57
CA ASN A 374 6.48 33.66 9.88
C ASN A 374 6.95 32.95 11.15
N ALA A 375 8.26 32.75 11.32
CA ALA A 375 8.82 32.17 12.53
C ALA A 375 8.48 32.98 13.80
N VAL A 376 8.64 34.31 13.75
CA VAL A 376 8.34 35.21 14.85
C VAL A 376 6.86 35.16 15.20
N LYS A 377 5.98 35.46 14.25
CA LYS A 377 4.52 35.49 14.46
C LYS A 377 3.98 34.17 14.97
N MET A 378 4.40 33.06 14.38
CA MET A 378 3.96 31.73 14.82
C MET A 378 4.35 31.44 16.27
N THR A 379 5.60 31.73 16.65
CA THR A 379 6.08 31.51 18.02
C THR A 379 5.32 32.34 19.02
N GLU A 380 5.05 33.62 18.71
CA GLU A 380 4.26 34.54 19.56
C GLU A 380 2.81 34.04 19.71
N LYS A 381 2.13 33.68 18.61
CA LYS A 381 0.72 33.22 18.63
C LYS A 381 0.54 31.91 19.36
N LEU A 382 1.57 31.06 19.40
CA LEU A 382 1.58 29.81 20.17
C LEU A 382 1.98 30.01 21.65
N GLY A 383 2.45 31.18 22.03
CA GLY A 383 2.85 31.51 23.39
C GLY A 383 4.20 30.91 23.81
N CYS A 384 5.04 30.54 22.87
CA CYS A 384 6.36 29.99 23.11
C CYS A 384 7.42 31.08 23.38
N THR A 385 8.65 30.67 23.74
CA THR A 385 9.77 31.61 23.96
C THR A 385 10.57 31.71 22.67
N LEU A 386 10.68 32.93 22.11
CA LEU A 386 11.51 33.20 20.94
C LEU A 386 12.89 33.73 21.37
N ARG A 387 13.94 33.19 20.78
CA ARG A 387 15.31 33.70 20.88
C ARG A 387 15.91 33.86 19.48
N GLU A 388 16.44 35.04 19.20
CA GLU A 388 17.19 35.30 17.98
C GLU A 388 18.68 35.25 18.25
N ILE A 389 19.40 34.50 17.43
CA ILE A 389 20.88 34.37 17.51
C ILE A 389 21.45 34.56 16.12
N ASN A 390 22.08 35.71 15.88
CA ASN A 390 22.74 35.96 14.60
C ASN A 390 24.09 35.22 14.54
N ILE A 391 24.17 34.24 13.65
CA ILE A 391 25.33 33.35 13.54
C ILE A 391 26.39 33.81 12.51
N LYS A 392 26.22 34.94 11.85
CA LYS A 392 27.12 35.41 10.79
C LYS A 392 28.58 35.54 11.27
N LYS A 393 28.79 35.99 12.49
CA LYS A 393 30.14 36.18 13.03
C LYS A 393 30.86 34.86 13.29
N SER A 394 30.18 33.89 13.92
CA SER A 394 30.74 32.58 14.22
C SER A 394 31.04 31.79 12.94
N VAL A 395 30.12 31.83 11.96
CA VAL A 395 30.32 31.18 10.67
C VAL A 395 31.51 31.80 9.90
N ARG A 396 31.65 33.13 9.90
CA ARG A 396 32.81 33.79 9.29
C ARG A 396 34.12 33.39 9.97
N GLN A 397 34.16 33.38 11.28
CA GLN A 397 35.33 32.92 12.02
C GLN A 397 35.69 31.49 11.67
N HIS A 398 34.67 30.60 11.59
CA HIS A 398 34.89 29.22 11.19
C HIS A 398 35.46 29.12 9.75
N PHE A 399 34.94 29.93 8.80
CA PHE A 399 35.46 29.92 7.43
C PHE A 399 36.93 30.41 7.39
N GLU A 400 37.26 31.44 8.15
CA GLU A 400 38.61 31.94 8.30
C GLU A 400 39.55 30.87 8.87
N ASP A 401 39.16 30.19 9.95
CA ASP A 401 39.95 29.15 10.61
C ASP A 401 40.24 27.96 9.69
N ILE A 402 39.33 27.56 8.81
CA ILE A 402 39.51 26.48 7.85
C ILE A 402 40.04 26.93 6.48
N GLY A 403 40.30 28.23 6.29
CA GLY A 403 40.78 28.79 5.01
C GLY A 403 39.75 28.75 3.88
N HIS A 404 38.46 28.77 4.18
CA HIS A 404 37.36 28.83 3.18
C HIS A 404 37.04 30.25 2.80
N ASN A 405 36.99 30.54 1.49
CA ASN A 405 36.55 31.85 1.01
C ASN A 405 35.00 31.96 1.04
N GLU A 406 34.48 32.99 1.75
CA GLU A 406 33.03 33.27 1.88
C GLU A 406 32.32 33.46 0.54
N ASP A 407 33.03 33.94 -0.50
CA ASP A 407 32.45 34.14 -1.85
C ASP A 407 32.24 32.82 -2.62
N VAL A 408 32.79 31.69 -2.12
CA VAL A 408 32.64 30.38 -2.75
C VAL A 408 31.46 29.65 -2.13
N HIS A 409 30.29 29.76 -2.75
CA HIS A 409 29.03 29.18 -2.31
C HIS A 409 28.93 27.68 -2.65
N ASN A 410 29.75 26.85 -2.05
CA ASN A 410 29.78 25.40 -2.25
C ASN A 410 29.24 24.64 -1.03
N VAL A 411 29.34 23.30 -1.06
CA VAL A 411 28.90 22.41 0.06
C VAL A 411 29.54 22.79 1.40
N THR A 412 30.78 23.31 1.42
CA THR A 412 31.44 23.75 2.65
C THR A 412 30.73 24.98 3.23
N TYR A 413 30.36 25.92 2.38
CA TYR A 413 29.63 27.12 2.74
C TYR A 413 28.26 26.81 3.37
N GLU A 414 27.49 25.90 2.75
CA GLU A 414 26.20 25.47 3.25
C GLU A 414 26.33 24.66 4.55
N ASN A 415 27.18 23.65 4.56
CA ASN A 415 27.36 22.76 5.70
C ASN A 415 27.93 23.45 6.93
N GLY A 416 28.79 24.46 6.77
CA GLY A 416 29.31 25.27 7.86
C GLY A 416 28.19 25.95 8.64
N GLN A 417 27.26 26.59 7.93
CA GLN A 417 26.09 27.25 8.52
C GLN A 417 25.15 26.25 9.23
N ALA A 418 24.89 25.09 8.61
CA ALA A 418 24.00 24.08 9.17
C ALA A 418 24.56 23.48 10.48
N ARG A 419 25.88 23.21 10.53
CA ARG A 419 26.53 22.70 11.74
C ARG A 419 26.58 23.72 12.87
N GLU A 420 26.82 24.98 12.56
CA GLU A 420 26.79 26.07 13.55
C GLU A 420 25.40 26.18 14.21
N ARG A 421 24.32 26.10 13.42
CA ARG A 421 22.96 26.07 13.95
C ARG A 421 22.75 24.90 14.89
N THR A 422 23.19 23.71 14.51
CA THR A 422 23.02 22.50 15.34
C THR A 422 23.80 22.60 16.64
N GLN A 423 25.04 23.09 16.63
CA GLN A 423 25.84 23.31 17.82
C GLN A 423 25.13 24.22 18.81
N ILE A 424 24.63 25.37 18.35
CA ILE A 424 23.89 26.32 19.18
C ILE A 424 22.64 25.69 19.80
N LEU A 425 21.86 24.92 19.04
CA LEU A 425 20.67 24.26 19.57
C LEU A 425 21.03 23.25 20.68
N MET A 426 22.09 22.46 20.50
CA MET A 426 22.56 21.50 21.49
C MET A 426 23.07 22.20 22.77
N ASP A 427 23.80 23.28 22.65
CA ASP A 427 24.33 24.04 23.78
C ASP A 427 23.21 24.76 24.56
N ILE A 428 22.21 25.30 23.88
CA ILE A 428 21.02 25.88 24.54
C ILE A 428 20.23 24.80 25.28
N ALA A 429 20.10 23.59 24.69
CA ALA A 429 19.46 22.47 25.37
C ALA A 429 20.19 22.12 26.67
N ASN A 430 21.51 22.10 26.66
CA ASN A 430 22.31 21.92 27.88
C ASN A 430 22.07 23.05 28.91
N GLN A 431 22.08 24.31 28.48
CA GLN A 431 21.83 25.47 29.37
C GLN A 431 20.44 25.44 30.00
N THR A 432 19.43 24.98 29.28
CA THR A 432 18.03 24.99 29.73
C THR A 432 17.59 23.64 30.33
N ASN A 433 18.48 22.66 30.42
CA ASN A 433 18.16 21.26 30.74
C ASN A 433 16.98 20.76 29.88
N GLY A 434 17.07 21.00 28.58
CA GLY A 434 16.03 20.74 27.60
C GLY A 434 16.41 19.66 26.61
N MET A 435 15.51 19.42 25.66
CA MET A 435 15.66 18.44 24.58
C MET A 435 15.60 19.13 23.22
N VAL A 436 16.55 18.87 22.33
CA VAL A 436 16.51 19.33 20.94
C VAL A 436 15.53 18.50 20.15
N ILE A 437 14.52 19.16 19.56
CA ILE A 437 13.50 18.53 18.71
C ILE A 437 13.92 18.65 17.25
N GLY A 438 14.03 17.50 16.57
CA GLY A 438 14.37 17.43 15.16
C GLY A 438 13.19 17.76 14.26
N THR A 439 13.48 18.48 13.20
CA THR A 439 12.48 18.97 12.23
C THR A 439 12.49 18.22 10.92
N GLY A 440 13.58 17.51 10.56
CA GLY A 440 13.74 16.84 9.27
C GLY A 440 12.65 15.81 8.97
N ASP A 441 12.11 15.83 7.78
CA ASP A 441 11.06 14.92 7.31
C ASP A 441 11.61 13.66 6.63
N MET A 442 10.73 12.69 6.38
CA MET A 442 11.11 11.40 5.81
C MET A 442 11.66 11.51 4.38
N SER A 443 11.15 12.44 3.56
CA SER A 443 11.58 12.60 2.16
C SER A 443 13.01 13.14 2.07
N GLU A 444 13.35 14.12 2.91
CA GLU A 444 14.72 14.63 3.03
C GLU A 444 15.68 13.54 3.53
N LEU A 445 15.27 12.77 4.54
CA LEU A 445 16.06 11.66 5.06
C LEU A 445 16.25 10.54 4.01
N ALA A 446 15.23 10.24 3.20
CA ALA A 446 15.34 9.26 2.13
C ALA A 446 16.34 9.70 1.05
N LEU A 447 16.29 10.97 0.63
CA LEU A 447 17.19 11.55 -0.37
C LEU A 447 18.60 11.87 0.19
N GLY A 448 18.77 11.83 1.52
CA GLY A 448 19.97 12.35 2.17
C GLY A 448 20.17 13.85 1.93
N TRP A 449 19.07 14.58 1.77
CA TRP A 449 19.05 16.03 1.61
C TRP A 449 19.13 16.71 2.96
N ALA A 450 20.26 16.56 3.60
CA ALA A 450 20.58 17.13 4.90
C ALA A 450 22.10 17.19 5.06
N THR A 451 22.59 18.10 5.89
CA THR A 451 23.99 18.17 6.25
C THR A 451 24.31 17.09 7.27
N TYR A 452 25.25 16.19 6.93
CA TYR A 452 25.73 15.20 7.89
C TYR A 452 26.29 15.87 9.15
N ASN A 453 25.83 15.40 10.29
CA ASN A 453 26.16 15.97 11.60
C ASN A 453 25.78 17.46 11.75
N GLY A 454 24.71 17.86 11.07
CA GLY A 454 24.12 19.19 11.11
C GLY A 454 22.62 19.12 11.34
N ASP A 455 21.84 19.67 10.42
CA ASP A 455 20.38 19.83 10.52
C ASP A 455 19.58 18.53 10.69
N HIS A 456 20.12 17.38 10.32
CA HIS A 456 19.48 16.07 10.56
C HIS A 456 19.68 15.54 11.99
N MET A 457 20.53 16.17 12.80
CA MET A 457 20.83 15.76 14.17
C MET A 457 19.89 16.42 15.17
N SER A 458 19.37 15.61 16.09
CA SER A 458 18.53 16.06 17.19
C SER A 458 18.51 14.99 18.28
N MET A 459 17.82 15.28 19.38
CA MET A 459 17.60 14.29 20.46
C MET A 459 16.34 13.46 20.22
N TYR A 460 15.36 14.00 19.46
CA TYR A 460 14.16 13.30 19.03
C TYR A 460 13.58 13.93 17.76
N GLY A 461 13.44 13.17 16.69
CA GLY A 461 12.96 13.63 15.38
C GLY A 461 11.46 13.39 15.21
N VAL A 462 10.62 14.37 15.51
CA VAL A 462 9.16 14.18 15.50
C VAL A 462 8.58 13.97 14.10
N ASN A 463 9.24 14.47 13.04
CA ASN A 463 8.81 14.34 11.65
C ASN A 463 9.51 13.21 10.89
N ALA A 464 10.37 12.42 11.53
CA ALA A 464 11.28 11.46 10.86
C ALA A 464 10.58 10.39 9.98
N SER A 465 9.30 10.15 10.16
CA SER A 465 8.51 9.23 9.31
C SER A 465 7.32 9.90 8.61
N VAL A 466 7.30 11.22 8.54
CA VAL A 466 6.29 12.01 7.81
C VAL A 466 6.90 12.48 6.48
N PRO A 467 6.36 12.08 5.31
CA PRO A 467 6.88 12.55 4.03
C PRO A 467 6.49 14.01 3.76
N LYS A 468 7.28 14.72 2.94
CA LYS A 468 7.11 16.15 2.64
C LYS A 468 5.70 16.49 2.13
N THR A 469 5.14 15.65 1.29
CA THR A 469 3.77 15.83 0.78
C THR A 469 2.73 15.82 1.91
N LEU A 470 2.90 14.93 2.89
CA LEU A 470 2.00 14.82 4.04
C LEU A 470 2.19 15.97 5.04
N VAL A 471 3.41 16.51 5.22
CA VAL A 471 3.67 17.67 6.09
C VAL A 471 2.75 18.84 5.73
N ARG A 472 2.59 19.15 4.43
CA ARG A 472 1.70 20.21 3.96
C ARG A 472 0.24 19.99 4.37
N HIS A 473 -0.24 18.76 4.29
CA HIS A 473 -1.62 18.41 4.67
C HIS A 473 -1.85 18.49 6.18
N LEU A 474 -0.87 18.10 6.99
CA LEU A 474 -0.94 18.21 8.46
C LEU A 474 -1.01 19.67 8.90
N ILE A 475 -0.20 20.54 8.31
CA ILE A 475 -0.23 21.98 8.61
C ILE A 475 -1.55 22.60 8.14
N ARG A 476 -2.05 22.24 6.95
CA ARG A 476 -3.35 22.70 6.45
C ARG A 476 -4.48 22.26 7.40
N TYR A 477 -4.49 21.00 7.79
CA TYR A 477 -5.47 20.47 8.73
C TYR A 477 -5.45 21.25 10.07
N TYR A 478 -4.25 21.51 10.59
CA TYR A 478 -4.11 22.29 11.82
C TYR A 478 -4.61 23.72 11.64
N ALA A 479 -4.29 24.39 10.53
CA ALA A 479 -4.75 25.73 10.21
C ALA A 479 -6.29 25.80 10.11
N ASP A 480 -6.90 24.79 9.50
CA ASP A 480 -8.36 24.72 9.30
C ASP A 480 -9.12 24.41 10.61
N THR A 481 -8.48 23.76 11.58
CA THR A 481 -9.11 23.30 12.84
C THR A 481 -8.75 24.12 14.07
N CYS A 482 -7.69 24.93 14.02
CA CYS A 482 -7.29 25.72 15.18
C CYS A 482 -8.26 26.90 15.44
N ALA A 483 -8.54 27.16 16.72
CA ALA A 483 -9.45 28.24 17.13
C ALA A 483 -8.87 29.65 16.90
N ASN A 484 -7.55 29.78 16.79
CA ASN A 484 -6.86 31.07 16.64
C ASN A 484 -6.75 31.44 15.15
N LYS A 485 -7.56 32.38 14.68
CA LYS A 485 -7.58 32.85 13.29
C LYS A 485 -6.26 33.46 12.83
N GLU A 486 -5.58 34.22 13.69
CA GLU A 486 -4.30 34.85 13.34
C GLU A 486 -3.20 33.79 13.17
N LEU A 487 -3.23 32.73 13.98
CA LEU A 487 -2.33 31.59 13.80
C LEU A 487 -2.65 30.85 12.48
N SER A 488 -3.94 30.64 12.18
CA SER A 488 -4.36 30.03 10.90
C SER A 488 -3.82 30.78 9.70
N GLU A 489 -3.92 32.13 9.70
CA GLU A 489 -3.39 32.97 8.62
C GLU A 489 -1.87 32.83 8.45
N VAL A 490 -1.12 32.78 9.55
CA VAL A 490 0.34 32.55 9.50
C VAL A 490 0.67 31.16 8.95
N LEU A 491 -0.07 30.11 9.36
CA LEU A 491 0.13 28.76 8.87
C LEU A 491 -0.17 28.64 7.36
N ILE A 492 -1.18 29.38 6.87
CA ILE A 492 -1.48 29.45 5.43
C ILE A 492 -0.35 30.16 4.69
N ASP A 493 0.22 31.25 5.22
CA ASP A 493 1.35 31.92 4.61
C ASP A 493 2.60 31.02 4.56
N VAL A 494 2.84 30.19 5.57
CA VAL A 494 3.88 29.16 5.56
C VAL A 494 3.65 28.16 4.41
N LEU A 495 2.40 27.70 4.22
CA LEU A 495 2.05 26.77 3.12
C LEU A 495 2.29 27.37 1.73
N ASP A 496 2.08 28.68 1.58
CA ASP A 496 2.24 29.41 0.32
C ASP A 496 3.70 29.88 0.07
N THR A 497 4.59 29.64 1.04
CA THR A 497 6.02 29.95 0.91
C THR A 497 6.74 28.84 0.17
N PRO A 498 7.50 29.14 -0.92
CA PRO A 498 8.29 28.13 -1.63
C PRO A 498 9.34 27.47 -0.72
N VAL A 499 9.52 26.17 -0.88
CA VAL A 499 10.57 25.42 -0.16
C VAL A 499 11.94 25.81 -0.72
N SER A 500 12.80 26.38 0.14
CA SER A 500 14.17 26.74 -0.20
C SER A 500 15.15 26.31 0.91
N PRO A 501 16.42 26.05 0.56
CA PRO A 501 17.42 25.63 1.57
C PRO A 501 17.87 26.73 2.52
N GLU A 502 17.51 28.00 2.30
CA GLU A 502 17.87 29.18 3.14
C GLU A 502 19.35 29.31 3.54
N LEU A 503 20.24 28.67 2.79
CA LEU A 503 21.68 28.65 3.04
C LEU A 503 22.46 29.53 2.07
N LEU A 504 21.90 29.78 0.88
CA LEU A 504 22.50 30.65 -0.14
C LEU A 504 21.90 32.06 -0.04
N PRO A 505 22.71 33.11 -0.31
CA PRO A 505 22.18 34.48 -0.35
C PRO A 505 21.06 34.61 -1.38
N PRO A 506 20.01 35.41 -1.10
CA PRO A 506 18.99 35.72 -2.10
C PRO A 506 19.58 36.48 -3.28
N ASN A 507 18.87 36.48 -4.43
CA ASN A 507 19.21 37.32 -5.57
C ASN A 507 19.14 38.82 -5.21
N GLU A 508 19.71 39.70 -6.04
CA GLU A 508 19.69 41.16 -5.82
C GLU A 508 18.29 41.76 -5.71
N ASP A 509 17.28 41.09 -6.29
CA ASP A 509 15.86 41.48 -6.22
C ASP A 509 15.13 40.88 -4.99
N GLY A 510 15.83 40.22 -4.10
CA GLY A 510 15.26 39.57 -2.91
C GLY A 510 14.54 38.24 -3.19
N THR A 511 14.56 37.75 -4.43
CA THR A 511 13.98 36.44 -4.77
C THR A 511 14.90 35.30 -4.32
N ILE A 512 14.32 34.11 -4.08
CA ILE A 512 15.05 32.92 -3.70
C ILE A 512 15.93 32.48 -4.87
N HIS A 513 17.24 32.43 -4.65
CA HIS A 513 18.23 32.06 -5.67
C HIS A 513 18.01 30.63 -6.21
N GLN A 514 17.52 29.71 -5.37
CA GLN A 514 17.42 28.30 -5.71
C GLN A 514 16.27 27.62 -4.97
N LYS A 515 15.34 27.03 -5.71
CA LYS A 515 14.31 26.14 -5.12
C LYS A 515 14.89 24.76 -4.91
N THR A 516 14.60 24.14 -3.77
CA THR A 516 15.06 22.78 -3.47
C THR A 516 14.64 21.79 -4.56
N GLU A 517 13.42 21.91 -5.08
CA GLU A 517 12.90 21.02 -6.12
C GLU A 517 13.60 21.14 -7.47
N ASP A 518 14.25 22.26 -7.77
CA ASP A 518 15.06 22.40 -8.99
C ASP A 518 16.32 21.52 -8.94
N LEU A 519 16.84 21.26 -7.75
CA LEU A 519 18.04 20.47 -7.50
C LEU A 519 17.77 18.98 -7.31
N VAL A 520 16.78 18.67 -6.49
CA VAL A 520 16.51 17.29 -6.11
C VAL A 520 15.32 16.69 -6.83
N GLY A 521 14.44 17.51 -7.40
CA GLY A 521 13.20 17.13 -8.07
C GLY A 521 11.96 17.30 -7.21
N PRO A 522 10.77 17.19 -7.84
CA PRO A 522 9.50 17.31 -7.16
C PRO A 522 9.32 16.26 -6.05
N TYR A 523 9.00 16.70 -4.85
CA TYR A 523 8.80 15.79 -3.70
C TYR A 523 7.67 14.80 -3.93
N GLU A 524 6.62 15.15 -4.69
CA GLU A 524 5.54 14.22 -5.00
C GLU A 524 6.01 12.99 -5.78
N LEU A 525 6.97 13.14 -6.70
CA LEU A 525 7.59 12.01 -7.39
C LEU A 525 8.46 11.17 -6.43
N HIS A 526 9.23 11.82 -5.56
CA HIS A 526 10.09 11.12 -4.62
C HIS A 526 9.28 10.34 -3.57
N ASP A 527 8.22 10.92 -3.06
CA ASP A 527 7.32 10.27 -2.11
C ASP A 527 6.60 9.08 -2.76
N PHE A 528 6.16 9.22 -4.01
CA PHE A 528 5.60 8.12 -4.80
C PHE A 528 6.63 6.99 -4.99
N PHE A 529 7.86 7.30 -5.38
CA PHE A 529 8.92 6.31 -5.57
C PHE A 529 9.26 5.61 -4.26
N MET A 530 9.44 6.37 -3.19
CA MET A 530 9.75 5.87 -1.86
C MET A 530 8.64 4.93 -1.35
N TYR A 531 7.37 5.33 -1.48
CA TYR A 531 6.24 4.53 -1.05
C TYR A 531 6.21 3.17 -1.75
N HIS A 532 6.23 3.15 -3.07
CA HIS A 532 6.14 1.90 -3.83
C HIS A 532 7.37 1.01 -3.66
N MET A 533 8.56 1.60 -3.59
CA MET A 533 9.80 0.85 -3.37
C MET A 533 9.85 0.24 -1.98
N LEU A 534 9.60 1.02 -0.93
CA LEU A 534 9.75 0.56 0.45
C LEU A 534 8.55 -0.26 0.93
N ARG A 535 7.33 0.15 0.56
CA ARG A 535 6.11 -0.55 1.00
C ARG A 535 5.89 -1.87 0.27
N PHE A 536 6.15 -1.91 -1.03
CA PHE A 536 5.81 -3.06 -1.89
C PHE A 536 7.01 -3.74 -2.54
N GLY A 537 8.21 -3.22 -2.39
CA GLY A 537 9.41 -3.80 -3.01
C GLY A 537 9.43 -3.68 -4.53
N VAL A 538 8.81 -2.64 -5.08
CA VAL A 538 8.74 -2.41 -6.53
C VAL A 538 10.10 -2.06 -7.08
N GLY A 539 10.57 -2.82 -8.07
CA GLY A 539 11.82 -2.55 -8.78
C GLY A 539 11.74 -1.34 -9.74
N PRO A 540 12.90 -0.80 -10.17
CA PRO A 540 12.95 0.46 -10.92
C PRO A 540 12.13 0.48 -12.22
N GLU A 541 12.15 -0.60 -13.00
CA GLU A 541 11.40 -0.68 -14.28
C GLU A 541 9.89 -0.60 -14.05
N LYS A 542 9.39 -1.38 -13.09
CA LYS A 542 7.97 -1.37 -12.71
C LYS A 542 7.60 -0.01 -12.09
N LEU A 543 8.49 0.56 -11.27
CA LEU A 543 8.29 1.86 -10.65
C LEU A 543 8.17 2.97 -11.71
N PHE A 544 9.04 2.95 -12.73
CA PHE A 544 8.95 3.85 -13.87
C PHE A 544 7.61 3.71 -14.61
N ARG A 545 7.17 2.46 -14.88
CA ARG A 545 5.91 2.19 -15.55
C ARG A 545 4.71 2.74 -14.79
N ILE A 546 4.59 2.44 -13.49
CA ILE A 546 3.45 2.89 -12.68
C ILE A 546 3.45 4.40 -12.46
N ALA A 547 4.62 5.02 -12.34
CA ALA A 547 4.74 6.48 -12.25
C ALA A 547 4.28 7.17 -13.55
N ASN A 548 4.62 6.64 -14.73
CA ASN A 548 4.11 7.17 -16.01
C ASN A 548 2.58 7.07 -16.13
N ILE A 549 1.96 6.06 -15.48
CA ILE A 549 0.49 5.96 -15.44
C ILE A 549 -0.08 6.98 -14.45
N ALA A 550 0.46 7.04 -13.23
CA ALA A 550 -0.03 7.93 -12.19
C ALA A 550 0.09 9.41 -12.58
N PHE A 551 1.22 9.80 -13.17
CA PHE A 551 1.55 11.19 -13.49
C PHE A 551 1.45 11.52 -14.99
N ALA A 552 0.65 10.77 -15.75
CA ALA A 552 0.54 10.93 -17.21
C ALA A 552 0.20 12.36 -17.67
N ASN A 553 -0.55 13.11 -16.85
CA ASN A 553 -0.99 14.47 -17.15
C ASN A 553 -0.08 15.57 -16.54
N ASP A 554 0.90 15.20 -15.71
CA ASP A 554 1.71 16.15 -14.94
C ASP A 554 3.16 16.21 -15.44
N TYR A 555 3.74 15.07 -15.81
CA TYR A 555 5.14 14.96 -16.19
C TYR A 555 5.35 14.09 -17.43
N SER A 556 6.30 14.49 -18.27
CA SER A 556 6.74 13.65 -19.39
C SER A 556 7.54 12.43 -18.88
N PRO A 557 7.55 11.31 -19.63
CA PRO A 557 8.37 10.14 -19.29
C PRO A 557 9.85 10.45 -19.07
N ALA A 558 10.40 11.42 -19.81
CA ALA A 558 11.79 11.84 -19.65
C ALA A 558 12.05 12.50 -18.28
N VAL A 559 11.11 13.31 -17.81
CA VAL A 559 11.17 13.95 -16.47
C VAL A 559 11.06 12.91 -15.38
N ILE A 560 10.09 11.99 -15.46
CA ILE A 560 9.92 10.89 -14.51
C ILE A 560 11.19 10.02 -14.44
N TYR A 561 11.78 9.68 -15.60
CA TYR A 561 13.02 8.90 -15.66
C TYR A 561 14.20 9.62 -15.01
N LYS A 562 14.38 10.92 -15.30
CA LYS A 562 15.41 11.76 -14.68
C LYS A 562 15.34 11.70 -13.16
N TRP A 563 14.16 11.93 -12.61
CA TRP A 563 13.98 12.02 -11.16
C TRP A 563 13.97 10.65 -10.47
N LEU A 564 13.49 9.60 -11.13
CA LEU A 564 13.63 8.23 -10.63
C LEU A 564 15.11 7.81 -10.53
N ARG A 565 15.91 8.15 -11.52
CA ARG A 565 17.35 7.91 -11.50
C ARG A 565 18.04 8.69 -10.37
N THR A 566 17.68 9.97 -10.22
CA THR A 566 18.20 10.82 -9.12
C THR A 566 17.80 10.27 -7.77
N PHE A 567 16.51 9.90 -7.57
CA PHE A 567 16.03 9.27 -6.35
C PHE A 567 16.81 8.00 -6.01
N THR A 568 16.90 7.08 -6.95
CA THR A 568 17.58 5.79 -6.73
C THR A 568 19.06 6.01 -6.36
N TRP A 569 19.77 6.86 -7.11
CA TRP A 569 21.16 7.15 -6.82
C TRP A 569 21.34 7.77 -5.43
N ARG A 570 20.56 8.81 -5.09
CA ARG A 570 20.65 9.47 -3.79
C ARG A 570 20.28 8.54 -2.65
N PHE A 571 19.21 7.78 -2.82
CA PHE A 571 18.74 6.85 -1.79
C PHE A 571 19.84 5.87 -1.35
N PHE A 572 20.59 5.32 -2.27
CA PHE A 572 21.67 4.40 -1.97
C PHE A 572 22.99 5.11 -1.60
N ALA A 573 23.40 6.09 -2.36
CA ALA A 573 24.67 6.80 -2.12
C ALA A 573 24.71 7.58 -0.80
N GLN A 574 23.57 8.03 -0.29
CA GLN A 574 23.46 8.80 0.95
C GLN A 574 23.08 7.96 2.18
N GLN A 575 23.15 6.63 2.09
CA GLN A 575 22.79 5.73 3.20
C GLN A 575 23.53 6.04 4.50
N PHE A 576 24.79 6.40 4.44
CA PHE A 576 25.60 6.72 5.63
C PHE A 576 24.98 7.83 6.51
N LYS A 577 24.22 8.76 5.92
CA LYS A 577 23.51 9.80 6.67
C LYS A 577 22.36 9.23 7.50
N ARG A 578 21.70 8.17 7.02
CA ARG A 578 20.61 7.52 7.74
C ARG A 578 21.06 6.65 8.90
N SER A 579 22.29 6.15 8.86
CA SER A 579 22.83 5.27 9.91
C SER A 579 22.84 5.90 11.30
N CYS A 580 22.94 7.23 11.38
CA CYS A 580 23.00 7.98 12.63
C CYS A 580 21.74 8.79 12.94
N LEU A 581 20.61 8.49 12.30
CA LEU A 581 19.36 9.22 12.56
C LEU A 581 18.92 9.13 14.03
N PRO A 582 18.43 10.22 14.62
CA PRO A 582 17.81 10.19 15.93
C PRO A 582 16.53 9.32 15.94
N ASP A 583 16.09 8.94 17.13
CA ASP A 583 14.80 8.31 17.32
C ASP A 583 13.67 9.25 16.89
N GLY A 584 12.58 8.67 16.43
CA GLY A 584 11.35 9.38 16.09
C GLY A 584 10.15 8.43 15.96
N PRO A 585 8.92 8.93 16.06
CA PRO A 585 7.73 8.09 15.99
C PRO A 585 7.50 7.60 14.56
N LYS A 586 7.08 6.34 14.41
CA LYS A 586 6.64 5.79 13.14
C LYS A 586 5.14 6.05 12.99
N VAL A 587 4.76 6.88 12.01
CA VAL A 587 3.35 7.28 11.79
C VAL A 587 2.65 6.46 10.70
N GLY A 588 3.37 5.81 9.81
CA GLY A 588 2.80 5.09 8.67
C GLY A 588 3.46 3.75 8.40
N SER A 589 3.05 3.10 7.30
CA SER A 589 3.59 1.80 6.87
C SER A 589 5.00 1.87 6.29
N VAL A 590 5.51 3.07 6.01
CA VAL A 590 6.85 3.33 5.45
C VAL A 590 7.65 4.20 6.40
N ALA A 591 8.88 3.83 6.67
CA ALA A 591 9.86 4.66 7.37
C ALA A 591 11.28 4.30 6.91
N VAL A 592 12.23 5.19 7.19
CA VAL A 592 13.65 5.01 6.81
C VAL A 592 14.56 4.83 8.03
N SER A 593 13.98 4.52 9.18
CA SER A 593 14.74 4.31 10.42
C SER A 593 15.68 3.12 10.32
N PRO A 594 16.96 3.27 10.63
CA PRO A 594 17.95 2.17 10.57
C PRO A 594 17.76 1.14 11.69
N ARG A 595 16.95 1.45 12.70
CA ARG A 595 16.73 0.56 13.86
C ARG A 595 15.64 -0.49 13.62
N GLY A 596 14.71 -0.24 12.71
CA GLY A 596 13.57 -1.14 12.47
C GLY A 596 13.23 -1.34 11.00
N ASP A 597 12.90 -0.28 10.29
CA ASP A 597 12.25 -0.37 8.98
C ASP A 597 13.22 -0.60 7.82
N LEU A 598 14.40 0.04 7.83
CA LEU A 598 15.32 0.02 6.71
C LEU A 598 16.76 -0.24 7.19
N ARG A 599 17.11 -1.51 7.32
CA ARG A 599 18.46 -1.93 7.68
C ARG A 599 19.27 -2.16 6.41
N MET A 600 20.05 -1.18 6.01
CA MET A 600 20.94 -1.24 4.87
C MET A 600 22.39 -1.15 5.34
N PRO A 601 23.34 -1.81 4.60
CA PRO A 601 24.77 -1.71 4.91
C PRO A 601 25.30 -0.30 4.71
#